data_dd627c8687b87a8a4778afb6b2559d8f
#
_entry.id   dd627c8687b87a8a4778afb6b2559d8f
#
_cell.length_a   1.000
_cell.length_b   1.000
_cell.length_c   1.000
_cell.angle_alpha   90.00
_cell.angle_beta   90.00
_cell.angle_gamma   90.00
#
_symmetry.space_group_name_H-M   'P 1'
#
loop_
_entity.id
_entity.type
_entity.pdbx_description
1 polymer ?
#
loop_
_entity_poly.entity_id
_entity_poly.type
_entity_poly.pdbx_seq_one_letter_code
_entity_poly.pdbx_strand_id
1 'polypeptide(L)'
;MIAQDSIEALKARLDIVDVVGSYIELKKAGGNYKAPCPFHDEKSPSFVVSPQKQIYHCFGCGAGGDSVKFVMEYEKLNYPEALEKLADSYNFTLTHTDNKDNKPRSQVMDSLNAWYQTLLSSKQTATEYLKERGIYESSVEKFGIGYAPDSNATINYVKSQQFSVKEAVDMGVVGFDEQSRRTYARFIERITFPIHSANASIVGFGGRTITGHQAKYVNSPETPYFNKSRLLYAYHLAKQSLHKKGEIIITEGYLDVVMLHQAGFDNAVATLGTALTVEHLPLLRKGDPKVIMAYDGDNAGRAAALKASKLLSASGFNGGVVVFGGGLDPADMVKEGRVEELSSMFRRPKAFIEFVLDEILSLYDLRDPKAKEACMQEGVSYLKTLSPILQEEYKTYLAARLGGLGVSPSLLKMNNQTNANNANRPLTQNNSHKDMWELSLIKTVLEHPRFIDQILDVIDPSILQFHSREFSLALRGDRDASELMAILVDESVTSLKDADALNAELITFLTRYYERELKKVNIVSNITFEQKAFYIRKFRGKIAKLKRGELVGFND
;
A
#
# COMPACT_ATOMS: atom_id res chain seq x y z
N MET A 1 -27.32 3.11 5.42
CA MET A 1 -25.93 3.48 5.79
C MET A 1 -26.05 4.40 7.01
N ILE A 2 -25.15 4.28 8.01
CA ILE A 2 -25.18 5.19 9.18
C ILE A 2 -24.90 6.61 8.67
N ALA A 3 -25.71 7.59 9.10
CA ALA A 3 -25.58 8.98 8.70
C ALA A 3 -24.25 9.56 9.22
N GLN A 4 -23.54 10.34 8.40
CA GLN A 4 -22.25 10.93 8.77
C GLN A 4 -22.35 11.80 10.03
N ASP A 5 -23.38 12.63 10.09
CA ASP A 5 -23.66 13.49 11.26
C ASP A 5 -23.87 12.66 12.55
N SER A 6 -24.48 11.46 12.40
CA SER A 6 -24.70 10.55 13.52
C SER A 6 -23.39 9.90 13.99
N ILE A 7 -22.48 9.59 13.05
CA ILE A 7 -21.14 9.08 13.37
C ILE A 7 -20.34 10.15 14.13
N GLU A 8 -20.36 11.39 13.66
CA GLU A 8 -19.66 12.49 14.30
C GLU A 8 -20.25 12.80 15.71
N ALA A 9 -21.57 12.76 15.84
CA ALA A 9 -22.23 12.95 17.12
C ALA A 9 -21.93 11.81 18.11
N LEU A 10 -21.84 10.56 17.65
CA LEU A 10 -21.38 9.45 18.48
C LEU A 10 -19.93 9.66 18.89
N LYS A 11 -19.02 9.90 17.93
CA LYS A 11 -17.58 10.11 18.21
C LYS A 11 -17.35 11.24 19.23
N ALA A 12 -18.13 12.32 19.17
CA ALA A 12 -18.03 13.43 20.11
C ALA A 12 -18.44 13.06 21.56
N ARG A 13 -19.18 11.96 21.75
CA ARG A 13 -19.59 11.46 23.07
C ARG A 13 -18.67 10.41 23.66
N LEU A 14 -17.84 9.79 22.80
CA LEU A 14 -16.91 8.77 23.25
C LEU A 14 -15.72 9.42 23.98
N ASP A 15 -15.40 8.90 25.16
CA ASP A 15 -14.11 9.14 25.81
C ASP A 15 -13.23 7.91 25.62
N ILE A 16 -12.05 8.09 25.04
CA ILE A 16 -11.16 6.98 24.74
C ILE A 16 -10.65 6.26 25.98
N VAL A 17 -10.53 6.97 27.11
CA VAL A 17 -10.10 6.34 28.38
C VAL A 17 -11.19 5.43 28.90
N ASP A 18 -12.46 5.84 28.80
CA ASP A 18 -13.61 5.03 29.20
C ASP A 18 -13.77 3.83 28.27
N VAL A 19 -13.69 4.04 26.96
CA VAL A 19 -13.79 2.96 25.97
C VAL A 19 -12.69 1.94 26.20
N VAL A 20 -11.42 2.34 26.19
CA VAL A 20 -10.28 1.42 26.36
C VAL A 20 -10.27 0.82 27.75
N GLY A 21 -10.60 1.64 28.78
CA GLY A 21 -10.67 1.21 30.17
C GLY A 21 -11.73 0.13 30.46
N SER A 22 -12.76 0.02 29.60
CA SER A 22 -13.75 -1.07 29.68
C SER A 22 -13.19 -2.43 29.23
N TYR A 23 -12.07 -2.47 28.54
CA TYR A 23 -11.43 -3.68 28.02
C TYR A 23 -10.13 -4.04 28.74
N ILE A 24 -9.33 -3.04 29.14
CA ILE A 24 -8.01 -3.24 29.76
C ILE A 24 -7.81 -2.26 30.91
N GLU A 25 -7.02 -2.65 31.92
CA GLU A 25 -6.68 -1.79 33.05
C GLU A 25 -5.69 -0.70 32.63
N LEU A 26 -6.10 0.58 32.73
CA LEU A 26 -5.30 1.74 32.41
C LEU A 26 -4.69 2.37 33.66
N LYS A 27 -3.36 2.62 33.66
CA LYS A 27 -2.65 3.30 34.74
C LYS A 27 -2.27 4.71 34.32
N LYS A 28 -2.58 5.70 35.15
CA LYS A 28 -2.26 7.11 34.87
C LYS A 28 -0.74 7.31 34.85
N ALA A 29 -0.24 8.01 33.83
CA ALA A 29 1.17 8.32 33.63
C ALA A 29 1.30 9.73 33.01
N GLY A 30 1.50 10.74 33.86
CA GLY A 30 1.49 12.14 33.45
C GLY A 30 0.13 12.61 32.92
N GLY A 31 0.09 13.23 31.77
CA GLY A 31 -1.13 13.64 31.05
C GLY A 31 -1.85 12.49 30.33
N ASN A 32 -1.21 11.33 30.21
CA ASN A 32 -1.70 10.16 29.48
C ASN A 32 -1.99 8.96 30.41
N TYR A 33 -2.51 7.89 29.85
CA TYR A 33 -2.62 6.57 30.50
C TYR A 33 -1.75 5.54 29.79
N LYS A 34 -1.30 4.51 30.52
CA LYS A 34 -0.47 3.43 29.99
C LYS A 34 -0.99 2.06 30.41
N ALA A 35 -0.78 1.07 29.56
CA ALA A 35 -1.08 -0.33 29.82
C ALA A 35 -0.11 -1.24 29.04
N PRO A 36 0.00 -2.53 29.38
CA PRO A 36 0.47 -3.54 28.44
C PRO A 36 -0.43 -3.57 27.20
N CYS A 37 0.16 -3.73 26.02
CA CYS A 37 -0.61 -3.70 24.77
C CYS A 37 -1.51 -4.93 24.63
N PRO A 38 -2.80 -4.77 24.29
CA PRO A 38 -3.68 -5.91 24.06
C PRO A 38 -3.52 -6.55 22.69
N PHE A 39 -2.72 -5.99 21.79
CA PHE A 39 -2.56 -6.43 20.41
C PHE A 39 -1.27 -7.22 20.15
N HIS A 40 -0.34 -7.26 21.12
CA HIS A 40 0.88 -8.07 21.06
C HIS A 40 1.34 -8.42 22.47
N ASP A 41 2.07 -9.55 22.60
CA ASP A 41 2.62 -10.00 23.88
C ASP A 41 3.77 -9.11 24.33
N GLU A 42 3.61 -8.47 25.49
CA GLU A 42 4.67 -7.68 26.14
C GLU A 42 4.53 -7.67 27.67
N LYS A 43 5.65 -7.44 28.36
CA LYS A 43 5.67 -7.28 29.82
C LYS A 43 5.78 -5.82 30.27
N SER A 44 6.16 -4.91 29.37
CA SER A 44 6.33 -3.48 29.66
C SER A 44 5.17 -2.68 29.09
N PRO A 45 4.64 -1.64 29.80
CA PRO A 45 3.50 -0.87 29.32
C PRO A 45 3.91 0.08 28.18
N SER A 46 3.83 -0.40 26.94
CA SER A 46 4.10 0.40 25.72
C SER A 46 2.85 1.02 25.09
N PHE A 47 1.67 0.60 25.52
CA PHE A 47 0.39 1.10 25.03
C PHE A 47 0.02 2.39 25.78
N VAL A 48 -0.10 3.50 25.05
CA VAL A 48 -0.37 4.83 25.57
C VAL A 48 -1.71 5.33 25.08
N VAL A 49 -2.56 5.86 25.97
CA VAL A 49 -3.84 6.48 25.66
C VAL A 49 -3.81 7.94 26.05
N SER A 50 -4.11 8.84 25.12
CA SER A 50 -4.14 10.28 25.32
C SER A 50 -5.57 10.79 25.44
N PRO A 51 -6.05 11.18 26.64
CA PRO A 51 -7.39 11.74 26.83
C PRO A 51 -7.57 13.09 26.13
N GLN A 52 -6.51 13.91 26.05
CA GLN A 52 -6.60 15.22 25.39
C GLN A 52 -6.78 15.12 23.88
N LYS A 53 -6.18 14.10 23.27
CA LYS A 53 -6.19 13.90 21.80
C LYS A 53 -7.20 12.85 21.37
N GLN A 54 -7.82 12.13 22.28
CA GLN A 54 -8.79 11.06 22.04
C GLN A 54 -8.23 9.97 21.10
N ILE A 55 -6.95 9.59 21.31
CA ILE A 55 -6.26 8.55 20.54
C ILE A 55 -5.45 7.63 21.46
N TYR A 56 -5.18 6.41 20.97
CA TYR A 56 -4.19 5.51 21.55
C TYR A 56 -3.05 5.24 20.56
N HIS A 57 -1.89 4.87 21.10
CA HIS A 57 -0.76 4.39 20.32
C HIS A 57 0.10 3.40 21.13
N CYS A 58 0.51 2.30 20.51
CA CYS A 58 1.44 1.35 21.09
C CYS A 58 2.84 1.56 20.50
N PHE A 59 3.81 1.92 21.33
CA PHE A 59 5.20 2.10 20.91
C PHE A 59 5.96 0.78 20.67
N GLY A 60 5.36 -0.38 21.02
CA GLY A 60 5.91 -1.71 20.75
C GLY A 60 5.57 -2.22 19.37
N CYS A 61 4.26 -2.29 19.02
CA CYS A 61 3.80 -2.87 17.75
C CYS A 61 3.28 -1.84 16.74
N GLY A 62 3.22 -0.54 17.09
CA GLY A 62 2.75 0.52 16.19
C GLY A 62 1.21 0.60 16.04
N ALA A 63 0.43 -0.24 16.74
CA ALA A 63 -1.04 -0.14 16.72
C ALA A 63 -1.47 1.23 17.26
N GLY A 64 -2.39 1.91 16.57
CA GLY A 64 -2.86 3.23 16.96
C GLY A 64 -4.16 3.62 16.29
N GLY A 65 -4.96 4.49 16.95
CA GLY A 65 -6.25 4.91 16.45
C GLY A 65 -7.10 5.66 17.47
N ASP A 66 -8.37 5.89 17.08
CA ASP A 66 -9.42 6.43 17.93
C ASP A 66 -10.18 5.31 18.68
N SER A 67 -11.20 5.66 19.43
CA SER A 67 -12.06 4.72 20.16
C SER A 67 -12.70 3.66 19.25
N VAL A 68 -13.14 4.07 18.05
CA VAL A 68 -13.78 3.15 17.11
C VAL A 68 -12.77 2.14 16.59
N LYS A 69 -11.59 2.60 16.20
CA LYS A 69 -10.52 1.73 15.69
C LYS A 69 -10.03 0.76 16.77
N PHE A 70 -9.96 1.20 18.04
CA PHE A 70 -9.64 0.30 19.15
C PHE A 70 -10.63 -0.87 19.24
N VAL A 71 -11.93 -0.60 19.21
CA VAL A 71 -12.98 -1.62 19.30
C VAL A 71 -12.94 -2.54 18.08
N MET A 72 -12.72 -1.99 16.87
CA MET A 72 -12.55 -2.78 15.65
C MET A 72 -11.40 -3.80 15.78
N GLU A 73 -10.25 -3.34 16.27
CA GLU A 73 -9.05 -4.18 16.37
C GLU A 73 -9.12 -5.18 17.52
N TYR A 74 -9.71 -4.79 18.65
CA TYR A 74 -9.83 -5.63 19.83
C TYR A 74 -10.86 -6.74 19.65
N GLU A 75 -12.05 -6.39 19.16
CA GLU A 75 -13.19 -7.31 18.99
C GLU A 75 -13.22 -7.97 17.59
N LYS A 76 -12.30 -7.58 16.69
CA LYS A 76 -12.27 -8.04 15.29
C LYS A 76 -13.53 -7.69 14.48
N LEU A 77 -14.14 -6.55 14.80
CA LEU A 77 -15.35 -6.04 14.15
C LEU A 77 -15.00 -5.18 12.93
N ASN A 78 -15.94 -5.08 11.99
CA ASN A 78 -15.88 -4.06 10.95
C ASN A 78 -16.33 -2.69 11.48
N TYR A 79 -16.11 -1.62 10.70
CA TYR A 79 -16.38 -0.25 11.15
C TYR A 79 -17.86 0.00 11.51
N PRO A 80 -18.89 -0.41 10.73
CA PRO A 80 -20.29 -0.29 11.14
C PRO A 80 -20.62 -1.05 12.40
N GLU A 81 -20.15 -2.29 12.55
CA GLU A 81 -20.38 -3.12 13.74
C GLU A 81 -19.77 -2.50 15.00
N ALA A 82 -18.57 -1.91 14.88
CA ALA A 82 -17.94 -1.22 15.99
C ALA A 82 -18.70 0.05 16.39
N LEU A 83 -19.25 0.80 15.42
CA LEU A 83 -20.09 1.96 15.69
C LEU A 83 -21.41 1.55 16.38
N GLU A 84 -22.08 0.49 15.92
CA GLU A 84 -23.31 -0.02 16.53
C GLU A 84 -23.05 -0.46 17.98
N LYS A 85 -21.96 -1.21 18.21
CA LYS A 85 -21.58 -1.65 19.56
C LYS A 85 -21.28 -0.49 20.51
N LEU A 86 -20.55 0.52 20.03
CA LEU A 86 -20.28 1.72 20.82
C LEU A 86 -21.55 2.53 21.07
N ALA A 87 -22.42 2.65 20.08
CA ALA A 87 -23.70 3.33 20.22
C ALA A 87 -24.58 2.66 21.30
N ASP A 88 -24.66 1.33 21.27
CA ASP A 88 -25.39 0.55 22.31
C ASP A 88 -24.78 0.76 23.70
N SER A 89 -23.43 0.72 23.80
CA SER A 89 -22.74 0.90 25.09
C SER A 89 -22.91 2.29 25.69
N TYR A 90 -23.12 3.32 24.84
CA TYR A 90 -23.30 4.71 25.25
C TYR A 90 -24.76 5.18 25.19
N ASN A 91 -25.72 4.27 25.02
CA ASN A 91 -27.15 4.58 24.84
C ASN A 91 -27.39 5.66 23.79
N PHE A 92 -26.69 5.54 22.67
CA PHE A 92 -26.79 6.47 21.55
C PHE A 92 -27.56 5.82 20.40
N THR A 93 -28.58 6.47 19.89
CA THR A 93 -29.35 5.98 18.75
C THR A 93 -28.71 6.46 17.47
N LEU A 94 -28.15 5.51 16.69
CA LEU A 94 -27.61 5.81 15.36
C LEU A 94 -28.77 6.13 14.40
N THR A 95 -28.68 7.27 13.74
CA THR A 95 -29.58 7.58 12.63
C THR A 95 -29.02 7.01 11.33
N HIS A 96 -29.89 6.36 10.57
CA HIS A 96 -29.57 5.86 9.26
C HIS A 96 -30.13 6.83 8.21
N THR A 97 -29.35 7.15 7.20
CA THR A 97 -29.86 7.93 6.08
C THR A 97 -30.80 7.07 5.27
N ASP A 98 -32.09 7.33 5.39
CA ASP A 98 -33.08 6.87 4.42
C ASP A 98 -32.90 7.67 3.12
N ASN A 99 -31.97 7.23 2.31
CA ASN A 99 -31.80 7.78 0.98
C ASN A 99 -32.94 7.27 0.08
N LYS A 100 -34.05 7.99 0.05
CA LYS A 100 -35.12 7.77 -0.91
C LYS A 100 -34.68 8.00 -2.38
N ASP A 101 -33.49 8.58 -2.61
CA ASP A 101 -32.92 8.84 -3.94
C ASP A 101 -31.67 8.02 -4.29
N ASN A 102 -31.19 7.17 -3.39
CA ASN A 102 -30.13 6.22 -3.71
C ASN A 102 -30.73 4.83 -3.89
N LYS A 103 -31.17 4.51 -5.12
CA LYS A 103 -31.03 3.12 -5.58
C LYS A 103 -29.59 2.72 -5.27
N PRO A 104 -29.34 1.56 -4.60
CA PRO A 104 -27.97 1.19 -4.25
C PRO A 104 -27.14 1.23 -5.54
N ARG A 105 -26.06 2.00 -5.56
CA ARG A 105 -25.16 2.17 -6.73
C ARG A 105 -24.64 0.84 -7.30
N SER A 106 -24.70 -0.23 -6.51
CA SER A 106 -24.49 -1.61 -6.96
C SER A 106 -25.47 -2.04 -8.05
N GLN A 107 -26.70 -1.53 -8.10
CA GLN A 107 -27.71 -2.01 -9.05
C GLN A 107 -27.31 -1.79 -10.52
N VAL A 108 -26.60 -0.71 -10.86
CA VAL A 108 -26.10 -0.47 -12.22
C VAL A 108 -25.11 -1.55 -12.61
N MET A 109 -24.16 -1.86 -11.71
CA MET A 109 -23.09 -2.82 -11.97
C MET A 109 -23.64 -4.25 -12.03
N ASP A 110 -24.50 -4.62 -11.08
CA ASP A 110 -25.12 -5.95 -11.04
C ASP A 110 -26.02 -6.18 -12.25
N SER A 111 -26.83 -5.17 -12.62
CA SER A 111 -27.69 -5.22 -13.80
C SER A 111 -26.89 -5.36 -15.11
N LEU A 112 -25.81 -4.56 -15.25
CA LEU A 112 -24.94 -4.67 -16.42
C LEU A 112 -24.22 -6.02 -16.47
N ASN A 113 -23.74 -6.51 -15.34
CA ASN A 113 -23.09 -7.82 -15.30
C ASN A 113 -24.05 -8.96 -15.69
N ALA A 114 -25.26 -8.97 -15.14
CA ALA A 114 -26.27 -9.94 -15.50
C ALA A 114 -26.59 -9.90 -17.00
N TRP A 115 -26.73 -8.69 -17.56
CA TRP A 115 -26.97 -8.53 -19.00
C TRP A 115 -25.78 -8.99 -19.84
N TYR A 116 -24.54 -8.65 -19.46
CA TYR A 116 -23.34 -9.10 -20.16
C TYR A 116 -23.19 -10.63 -20.15
N GLN A 117 -23.61 -11.30 -19.07
CA GLN A 117 -23.64 -12.77 -19.00
C GLN A 117 -24.65 -13.36 -20.00
N THR A 118 -25.84 -12.77 -20.12
CA THR A 118 -26.84 -13.24 -21.13
C THR A 118 -26.33 -13.04 -22.55
N LEU A 119 -25.58 -11.98 -22.83
CA LEU A 119 -25.03 -11.73 -24.17
C LEU A 119 -23.86 -12.67 -24.51
N LEU A 120 -23.14 -13.18 -23.55
CA LEU A 120 -21.99 -14.07 -23.77
C LEU A 120 -22.45 -15.36 -24.48
N SER A 121 -23.56 -15.97 -24.08
CA SER A 121 -24.07 -17.19 -24.68
C SER A 121 -24.46 -17.03 -26.15
N SER A 122 -24.86 -15.83 -26.55
CA SER A 122 -25.22 -15.50 -27.93
C SER A 122 -24.05 -15.09 -28.83
N LYS A 123 -22.85 -14.82 -28.23
CA LYS A 123 -21.66 -14.38 -28.96
C LYS A 123 -20.68 -15.54 -29.17
N GLN A 124 -20.84 -16.25 -30.29
CA GLN A 124 -20.04 -17.44 -30.63
C GLN A 124 -18.54 -17.20 -30.55
N THR A 125 -18.02 -16.08 -31.07
CA THR A 125 -16.59 -15.76 -31.03
C THR A 125 -16.04 -15.62 -29.62
N ALA A 126 -16.84 -15.14 -28.65
CA ALA A 126 -16.44 -15.01 -27.26
C ALA A 126 -16.44 -16.37 -26.55
N THR A 127 -17.45 -17.21 -26.81
CA THR A 127 -17.51 -18.56 -26.23
C THR A 127 -16.42 -19.47 -26.80
N GLU A 128 -16.11 -19.39 -28.09
CA GLU A 128 -15.00 -20.10 -28.72
C GLU A 128 -13.66 -19.67 -28.12
N TYR A 129 -13.43 -18.37 -27.96
CA TYR A 129 -12.20 -17.86 -27.30
C TYR A 129 -12.02 -18.44 -25.90
N LEU A 130 -13.07 -18.47 -25.07
CA LEU A 130 -12.99 -19.05 -23.72
C LEU A 130 -12.70 -20.55 -23.75
N LYS A 131 -13.32 -21.29 -24.68
CA LYS A 131 -13.04 -22.73 -24.88
C LYS A 131 -11.61 -22.98 -25.32
N GLU A 132 -11.09 -22.19 -26.27
CA GLU A 132 -9.69 -22.29 -26.73
C GLU A 132 -8.70 -22.02 -25.60
N ARG A 133 -9.05 -21.14 -24.66
CA ARG A 133 -8.30 -20.88 -23.44
C ARG A 133 -8.45 -21.97 -22.37
N GLY A 134 -9.33 -22.95 -22.56
CA GLY A 134 -9.55 -24.05 -21.62
C GLY A 134 -10.46 -23.68 -20.45
N ILE A 135 -11.25 -22.60 -20.57
CA ILE A 135 -12.19 -22.15 -19.54
C ILE A 135 -13.49 -22.98 -19.64
N TYR A 136 -13.89 -23.61 -18.52
CA TYR A 136 -15.13 -24.38 -18.42
C TYR A 136 -16.33 -23.48 -18.17
N GLU A 137 -17.51 -23.94 -18.59
CA GLU A 137 -18.78 -23.22 -18.40
C GLU A 137 -19.05 -22.94 -16.91
N SER A 138 -18.78 -23.91 -16.05
CA SER A 138 -18.88 -23.73 -14.58
C SER A 138 -17.98 -22.63 -14.03
N SER A 139 -16.82 -22.40 -14.65
CA SER A 139 -15.93 -21.29 -14.30
C SER A 139 -16.48 -19.96 -14.83
N VAL A 140 -17.06 -19.96 -16.04
CA VAL A 140 -17.73 -18.76 -16.58
C VAL A 140 -18.84 -18.29 -15.65
N GLU A 141 -19.68 -19.21 -15.17
CA GLU A 141 -20.75 -18.92 -14.21
C GLU A 141 -20.19 -18.46 -12.86
N LYS A 142 -19.25 -19.21 -12.28
CA LYS A 142 -18.64 -18.91 -10.97
C LYS A 142 -18.02 -17.51 -10.91
N PHE A 143 -17.36 -17.09 -11.99
CA PHE A 143 -16.70 -15.80 -12.07
C PHE A 143 -17.56 -14.68 -12.65
N GLY A 144 -18.80 -14.99 -13.08
CA GLY A 144 -19.71 -14.04 -13.66
C GLY A 144 -19.20 -13.41 -14.97
N ILE A 145 -18.44 -14.19 -15.77
CA ILE A 145 -17.85 -13.73 -17.02
C ILE A 145 -18.97 -13.42 -18.02
N GLY A 146 -18.88 -12.27 -18.71
CA GLY A 146 -19.86 -11.81 -19.65
C GLY A 146 -19.25 -11.29 -20.95
N TYR A 147 -20.09 -10.72 -21.81
CA TYR A 147 -19.68 -10.05 -23.04
C TYR A 147 -20.33 -8.67 -23.15
N ALA A 148 -19.54 -7.63 -23.25
CA ALA A 148 -19.98 -6.27 -23.52
C ALA A 148 -20.09 -6.06 -25.03
N PRO A 149 -21.26 -5.63 -25.55
CA PRO A 149 -21.49 -5.39 -26.97
C PRO A 149 -20.92 -4.04 -27.42
N ASP A 150 -21.44 -3.49 -28.53
CA ASP A 150 -21.08 -2.13 -28.96
C ASP A 150 -21.53 -1.04 -27.97
N SER A 151 -20.98 0.17 -28.18
CA SER A 151 -21.22 1.30 -27.28
C SER A 151 -22.70 1.72 -27.23
N ASN A 152 -23.39 1.73 -28.36
CA ASN A 152 -24.80 2.18 -28.42
C ASN A 152 -25.72 1.20 -27.68
N ALA A 153 -25.49 -0.10 -27.85
CA ALA A 153 -26.25 -1.12 -27.15
C ALA A 153 -26.13 -0.99 -25.63
N THR A 154 -24.88 -0.77 -25.13
CA THR A 154 -24.63 -0.58 -23.70
C THR A 154 -25.32 0.68 -23.16
N ILE A 155 -25.22 1.83 -23.87
CA ILE A 155 -25.86 3.08 -23.45
C ILE A 155 -27.40 2.95 -23.48
N ASN A 156 -27.96 2.29 -24.51
CA ASN A 156 -29.37 2.06 -24.60
C ASN A 156 -29.87 1.14 -23.49
N TYR A 157 -29.11 0.10 -23.13
CA TYR A 157 -29.44 -0.76 -21.99
C TYR A 157 -29.49 0.03 -20.68
N VAL A 158 -28.48 0.85 -20.37
CA VAL A 158 -28.45 1.70 -19.18
C VAL A 158 -29.71 2.59 -19.12
N LYS A 159 -30.09 3.22 -20.23
CA LYS A 159 -31.28 4.06 -20.30
C LYS A 159 -32.58 3.26 -20.15
N SER A 160 -32.69 2.07 -20.76
CA SER A 160 -33.88 1.22 -20.69
C SER A 160 -34.17 0.71 -19.28
N GLN A 161 -33.10 0.51 -18.48
CA GLN A 161 -33.19 0.15 -17.06
C GLN A 161 -33.47 1.36 -16.15
N GLN A 162 -33.71 2.54 -16.73
CA GLN A 162 -33.91 3.80 -15.98
C GLN A 162 -32.74 4.23 -15.09
N PHE A 163 -31.54 3.76 -15.41
CA PHE A 163 -30.33 4.25 -14.75
C PHE A 163 -29.90 5.60 -15.35
N SER A 164 -29.38 6.48 -14.50
CA SER A 164 -28.79 7.72 -14.95
C SER A 164 -27.48 7.46 -15.71
N VAL A 165 -27.32 8.08 -16.87
CA VAL A 165 -26.04 8.05 -17.60
C VAL A 165 -24.91 8.61 -16.73
N LYS A 166 -25.21 9.60 -15.86
CA LYS A 166 -24.25 10.14 -14.91
C LYS A 166 -23.76 9.07 -13.90
N GLU A 167 -24.69 8.28 -13.36
CA GLU A 167 -24.32 7.14 -12.48
C GLU A 167 -23.40 6.16 -13.21
N ALA A 168 -23.72 5.82 -14.47
CA ALA A 168 -22.89 4.92 -15.27
C ALA A 168 -21.48 5.50 -15.56
N VAL A 169 -21.35 6.83 -15.66
CA VAL A 169 -20.07 7.54 -15.76
C VAL A 169 -19.33 7.49 -14.43
N ASP A 170 -19.99 7.81 -13.32
CA ASP A 170 -19.42 7.79 -11.97
C ASP A 170 -18.92 6.37 -11.59
N MET A 171 -19.59 5.32 -12.10
CA MET A 171 -19.20 3.92 -11.94
C MET A 171 -18.14 3.45 -12.95
N GLY A 172 -17.73 4.31 -13.88
CA GLY A 172 -16.66 4.04 -14.85
C GLY A 172 -17.02 3.00 -15.93
N VAL A 173 -18.30 2.71 -16.19
CA VAL A 173 -18.75 1.82 -17.28
C VAL A 173 -19.11 2.58 -18.54
N VAL A 174 -19.41 3.86 -18.41
CA VAL A 174 -19.59 4.83 -19.51
C VAL A 174 -18.53 5.91 -19.36
N GLY A 175 -17.91 6.33 -20.45
CA GLY A 175 -17.03 7.48 -20.54
C GLY A 175 -17.74 8.70 -21.13
N PHE A 176 -17.24 9.88 -20.85
CA PHE A 176 -17.66 11.12 -21.48
C PHE A 176 -16.45 11.78 -22.17
N ASP A 177 -16.59 12.05 -23.44
CA ASP A 177 -15.59 12.74 -24.26
C ASP A 177 -15.92 14.24 -24.26
N GLU A 178 -15.08 15.06 -23.64
CA GLU A 178 -15.28 16.50 -23.52
C GLU A 178 -15.21 17.24 -24.88
N GLN A 179 -14.40 16.72 -25.82
CA GLN A 179 -14.24 17.36 -27.13
C GLN A 179 -15.45 17.15 -28.02
N SER A 180 -15.93 15.91 -28.11
CA SER A 180 -17.11 15.57 -28.92
C SER A 180 -18.43 15.75 -28.17
N ARG A 181 -18.40 15.96 -26.85
CA ARG A 181 -19.55 15.97 -25.93
C ARG A 181 -20.42 14.72 -26.03
N ARG A 182 -19.80 13.58 -26.34
CA ARG A 182 -20.50 12.29 -26.48
C ARG A 182 -20.15 11.34 -25.35
N THR A 183 -21.15 10.58 -24.96
CA THR A 183 -20.95 9.44 -24.07
C THR A 183 -20.62 8.20 -24.89
N TYR A 184 -19.75 7.35 -24.37
CA TYR A 184 -19.37 6.07 -24.98
C TYR A 184 -19.23 4.99 -23.91
N ALA A 185 -19.52 3.72 -24.26
CA ALA A 185 -19.27 2.61 -23.34
C ALA A 185 -17.77 2.34 -23.20
N ARG A 186 -17.33 2.10 -21.99
CA ARG A 186 -15.91 1.80 -21.70
C ARG A 186 -15.49 0.45 -22.29
N PHE A 187 -16.38 -0.52 -22.24
CA PHE A 187 -16.15 -1.86 -22.74
C PHE A 187 -16.94 -2.05 -24.05
N ILE A 188 -16.20 -2.23 -25.14
CA ILE A 188 -16.79 -2.39 -26.48
C ILE A 188 -16.23 -3.68 -27.07
N GLU A 189 -17.13 -4.62 -27.42
CA GLU A 189 -16.81 -5.91 -28.01
C GLU A 189 -15.72 -6.67 -27.23
N ARG A 190 -15.95 -6.78 -25.89
CA ARG A 190 -15.00 -7.40 -24.99
C ARG A 190 -15.65 -8.46 -24.11
N ILE A 191 -14.93 -9.54 -23.85
CA ILE A 191 -15.25 -10.42 -22.74
C ILE A 191 -15.02 -9.64 -21.45
N THR A 192 -16.00 -9.63 -20.55
CA THR A 192 -15.96 -8.88 -19.30
C THR A 192 -15.74 -9.78 -18.09
N PHE A 193 -14.92 -9.32 -17.17
CA PHE A 193 -14.59 -9.94 -15.89
C PHE A 193 -15.04 -9.00 -14.79
N PRO A 194 -16.11 -9.30 -14.04
CA PRO A 194 -16.55 -8.42 -12.96
C PRO A 194 -15.52 -8.41 -11.84
N ILE A 195 -15.18 -7.21 -11.36
CA ILE A 195 -14.24 -6.99 -10.26
C ILE A 195 -15.05 -6.66 -9.02
N HIS A 196 -14.85 -7.46 -7.99
CA HIS A 196 -15.59 -7.35 -6.75
C HIS A 196 -14.72 -6.73 -5.63
N SER A 197 -15.35 -5.97 -4.76
CA SER A 197 -14.80 -5.59 -3.47
C SER A 197 -14.63 -6.81 -2.56
N ALA A 198 -13.95 -6.66 -1.43
CA ALA A 198 -13.83 -7.73 -0.43
C ALA A 198 -15.19 -8.20 0.13
N ASN A 199 -16.24 -7.39 0.00
CA ASN A 199 -17.63 -7.68 0.42
C ASN A 199 -18.50 -8.23 -0.73
N ALA A 200 -17.90 -8.72 -1.80
CA ALA A 200 -18.55 -9.31 -2.98
C ALA A 200 -19.45 -8.35 -3.79
N SER A 201 -19.42 -7.04 -3.58
CA SER A 201 -20.11 -6.07 -4.45
C SER A 201 -19.30 -5.81 -5.71
N ILE A 202 -19.92 -5.76 -6.89
CA ILE A 202 -19.23 -5.40 -8.14
C ILE A 202 -18.89 -3.91 -8.12
N VAL A 203 -17.59 -3.60 -8.28
CA VAL A 203 -17.07 -2.22 -8.25
C VAL A 203 -16.46 -1.79 -9.58
N GLY A 204 -16.25 -2.70 -10.52
CA GLY A 204 -15.67 -2.44 -11.82
C GLY A 204 -15.67 -3.68 -12.70
N PHE A 205 -15.08 -3.54 -13.87
CA PHE A 205 -14.87 -4.64 -14.81
C PHE A 205 -13.45 -4.60 -15.38
N GLY A 206 -12.92 -5.77 -15.69
CA GLY A 206 -11.88 -5.96 -16.68
C GLY A 206 -12.50 -6.35 -18.01
N GLY A 207 -11.89 -5.95 -19.14
CA GLY A 207 -12.42 -6.27 -20.46
C GLY A 207 -11.34 -6.78 -21.41
N ARG A 208 -11.42 -8.03 -21.89
CA ARG A 208 -10.52 -8.62 -22.88
C ARG A 208 -11.09 -8.43 -24.28
N THR A 209 -10.33 -7.81 -25.18
CA THR A 209 -10.74 -7.73 -26.59
C THR A 209 -10.70 -9.09 -27.29
N ILE A 210 -11.65 -9.32 -28.18
CA ILE A 210 -11.69 -10.45 -29.12
C ILE A 210 -11.61 -9.98 -30.58
N THR A 211 -11.46 -8.67 -30.83
CA THR A 211 -11.46 -8.06 -32.18
C THR A 211 -10.06 -7.65 -32.65
N GLY A 212 -9.00 -8.04 -31.94
CA GLY A 212 -7.62 -7.66 -32.30
C GLY A 212 -7.22 -6.22 -31.96
N HIS A 213 -8.01 -5.50 -31.17
CA HIS A 213 -7.67 -4.15 -30.70
C HIS A 213 -6.34 -4.13 -29.95
N GLN A 214 -5.50 -3.09 -30.16
CA GLN A 214 -4.16 -2.97 -29.55
C GLN A 214 -4.15 -3.15 -28.03
N ALA A 215 -5.10 -2.53 -27.33
CA ALA A 215 -5.27 -2.73 -25.89
C ALA A 215 -5.94 -4.08 -25.64
N LYS A 216 -5.13 -5.13 -25.40
CA LYS A 216 -5.62 -6.49 -25.09
C LYS A 216 -6.60 -6.47 -23.92
N TYR A 217 -6.22 -5.84 -22.82
CA TYR A 217 -7.04 -5.68 -21.62
C TYR A 217 -7.29 -4.20 -21.32
N VAL A 218 -8.49 -3.90 -20.85
CA VAL A 218 -8.90 -2.58 -20.35
C VAL A 218 -9.62 -2.79 -19.03
N ASN A 219 -9.31 -2.00 -18.02
CA ASN A 219 -10.01 -2.01 -16.74
C ASN A 219 -10.88 -0.76 -16.59
N SER A 220 -11.85 -0.82 -15.66
CA SER A 220 -12.55 0.37 -15.19
C SER A 220 -11.52 1.46 -14.78
N PRO A 221 -11.83 2.74 -15.02
CA PRO A 221 -11.00 3.85 -14.56
C PRO A 221 -11.03 3.93 -13.03
N GLU A 222 -10.10 4.66 -12.44
CA GLU A 222 -10.17 5.00 -11.02
C GLU A 222 -11.46 5.78 -10.73
N THR A 223 -12.20 5.33 -9.73
CA THR A 223 -13.44 5.95 -9.24
C THR A 223 -13.43 5.94 -7.71
N PRO A 224 -14.34 6.63 -7.03
CA PRO A 224 -14.47 6.49 -5.58
C PRO A 224 -14.71 5.05 -5.08
N TYR A 225 -15.18 4.16 -5.96
CA TYR A 225 -15.49 2.76 -5.65
C TYR A 225 -14.47 1.76 -6.19
N PHE A 226 -13.70 2.14 -7.20
CA PHE A 226 -12.74 1.30 -7.89
C PHE A 226 -11.35 1.89 -7.81
N ASN A 227 -10.48 1.30 -7.00
CA ASN A 227 -9.07 1.65 -6.89
C ASN A 227 -8.23 0.38 -7.09
N LYS A 228 -7.47 0.33 -8.20
CA LYS A 228 -6.65 -0.82 -8.59
C LYS A 228 -5.61 -1.19 -7.55
N SER A 229 -5.10 -0.21 -6.82
CA SER A 229 -4.08 -0.41 -5.79
C SER A 229 -4.63 -1.02 -4.50
N ARG A 230 -5.96 -1.09 -4.33
CA ARG A 230 -6.64 -1.60 -3.13
C ARG A 230 -7.49 -2.83 -3.38
N LEU A 231 -7.51 -3.33 -4.61
CA LEU A 231 -8.36 -4.45 -5.03
C LEU A 231 -7.52 -5.58 -5.61
N LEU A 232 -7.88 -6.80 -5.26
CA LEU A 232 -7.37 -8.02 -5.90
C LEU A 232 -8.55 -8.76 -6.55
N TYR A 233 -8.38 -9.11 -7.82
CA TYR A 233 -9.39 -9.88 -8.55
C TYR A 233 -9.64 -11.23 -7.87
N ALA A 234 -10.90 -11.61 -7.78
CA ALA A 234 -11.38 -12.85 -7.13
C ALA A 234 -11.08 -12.97 -5.63
N TYR A 235 -10.62 -11.90 -4.94
CA TYR A 235 -10.37 -11.97 -3.50
C TYR A 235 -11.60 -12.41 -2.69
N HIS A 236 -12.80 -11.97 -3.07
CA HIS A 236 -14.06 -12.37 -2.44
C HIS A 236 -14.33 -13.88 -2.53
N LEU A 237 -13.93 -14.54 -3.64
CA LEU A 237 -14.03 -15.98 -3.82
C LEU A 237 -12.91 -16.73 -3.04
N ALA A 238 -11.70 -16.15 -3.03
CA ALA A 238 -10.54 -16.77 -2.40
C ALA A 238 -10.55 -16.67 -0.87
N LYS A 239 -11.26 -15.72 -0.29
CA LYS A 239 -11.23 -15.35 1.13
C LYS A 239 -11.42 -16.55 2.06
N GLN A 240 -12.38 -17.43 1.79
CA GLN A 240 -12.64 -18.60 2.64
C GLN A 240 -11.52 -19.63 2.57
N SER A 241 -11.02 -19.89 1.36
CA SER A 241 -9.92 -20.85 1.13
C SER A 241 -8.59 -20.33 1.65
N LEU A 242 -8.36 -19.02 1.57
CA LEU A 242 -7.22 -18.35 2.15
C LEU A 242 -7.13 -18.61 3.67
N HIS A 243 -8.23 -18.43 4.41
CA HIS A 243 -8.26 -18.73 5.84
C HIS A 243 -8.06 -20.21 6.15
N LYS A 244 -8.58 -21.10 5.32
CA LYS A 244 -8.45 -22.55 5.48
C LYS A 244 -7.03 -23.06 5.22
N LYS A 245 -6.42 -22.58 4.12
CA LYS A 245 -5.11 -23.05 3.65
C LYS A 245 -3.95 -22.30 4.29
N GLY A 246 -4.18 -21.10 4.84
CA GLY A 246 -3.12 -20.21 5.32
C GLY A 246 -2.17 -19.73 4.22
N GLU A 247 -2.62 -19.77 2.96
CA GLU A 247 -1.82 -19.40 1.79
C GLU A 247 -2.65 -18.62 0.79
N ILE A 248 -2.02 -17.64 0.12
CA ILE A 248 -2.60 -16.88 -0.99
C ILE A 248 -1.66 -16.94 -2.20
N ILE A 249 -2.21 -17.23 -3.39
CA ILE A 249 -1.48 -17.25 -4.65
C ILE A 249 -1.83 -15.97 -5.41
N ILE A 250 -0.84 -15.19 -5.80
CA ILE A 250 -1.02 -13.91 -6.52
C ILE A 250 -0.47 -14.04 -7.93
N THR A 251 -1.33 -13.85 -8.93
CA THR A 251 -0.99 -13.83 -10.36
C THR A 251 -1.16 -12.43 -10.97
N GLU A 252 -0.88 -12.28 -12.26
CA GLU A 252 -1.03 -11.01 -12.97
C GLU A 252 -2.39 -10.85 -13.64
N GLY A 253 -2.98 -11.94 -14.15
CA GLY A 253 -4.10 -11.91 -15.07
C GLY A 253 -5.39 -12.54 -14.55
N TYR A 254 -6.51 -12.12 -15.14
CA TYR A 254 -7.83 -12.66 -14.86
C TYR A 254 -7.95 -14.15 -15.19
N LEU A 255 -7.41 -14.54 -16.36
CA LEU A 255 -7.49 -15.91 -16.85
C LEU A 255 -6.67 -16.87 -15.98
N ASP A 256 -5.51 -16.44 -15.48
CA ASP A 256 -4.69 -17.24 -14.58
C ASP A 256 -5.45 -17.63 -13.33
N VAL A 257 -6.15 -16.65 -12.72
CA VAL A 257 -6.99 -16.90 -11.55
C VAL A 257 -8.11 -17.86 -11.87
N VAL A 258 -8.82 -17.67 -12.99
CA VAL A 258 -9.93 -18.54 -13.40
C VAL A 258 -9.44 -19.98 -13.59
N MET A 259 -8.32 -20.15 -14.31
CA MET A 259 -7.70 -21.46 -14.55
C MET A 259 -7.18 -22.11 -13.28
N LEU A 260 -6.54 -21.35 -12.39
CA LEU A 260 -6.09 -21.86 -11.10
C LEU A 260 -7.26 -22.33 -10.23
N HIS A 261 -8.34 -21.55 -10.12
CA HIS A 261 -9.55 -21.99 -9.41
C HIS A 261 -10.15 -23.25 -10.02
N GLN A 262 -10.14 -23.37 -11.34
CA GLN A 262 -10.61 -24.54 -12.06
C GLN A 262 -9.78 -25.78 -11.75
N ALA A 263 -8.48 -25.60 -11.50
CA ALA A 263 -7.55 -26.65 -11.08
C ALA A 263 -7.53 -26.92 -9.55
N GLY A 264 -8.41 -26.25 -8.76
CA GLY A 264 -8.53 -26.46 -7.32
C GLY A 264 -7.67 -25.52 -6.44
N PHE A 265 -6.98 -24.55 -7.05
CA PHE A 265 -6.26 -23.50 -6.33
C PHE A 265 -7.18 -22.30 -6.07
N ASP A 266 -8.23 -22.51 -5.29
CA ASP A 266 -9.30 -21.56 -4.97
C ASP A 266 -8.88 -20.42 -4.02
N ASN A 267 -7.62 -20.37 -3.61
CA ASN A 267 -6.94 -19.28 -2.91
C ASN A 267 -6.13 -18.35 -3.86
N ALA A 268 -6.31 -18.50 -5.18
CA ALA A 268 -5.66 -17.65 -6.17
C ALA A 268 -6.41 -16.31 -6.37
N VAL A 269 -5.63 -15.23 -6.52
CA VAL A 269 -6.10 -13.87 -6.82
C VAL A 269 -5.18 -13.20 -7.83
N ALA A 270 -5.60 -12.12 -8.48
CA ALA A 270 -4.71 -11.35 -9.36
C ALA A 270 -4.68 -9.87 -9.01
N THR A 271 -3.57 -9.23 -9.38
CA THR A 271 -3.48 -7.78 -9.48
C THR A 271 -4.25 -7.29 -10.71
N LEU A 272 -4.64 -6.01 -10.74
CA LEU A 272 -5.51 -5.45 -11.78
C LEU A 272 -4.72 -4.70 -12.87
N GLY A 273 -3.68 -5.35 -13.42
CA GLY A 273 -2.80 -4.71 -14.41
C GLY A 273 -1.94 -3.60 -13.82
N THR A 274 -1.64 -3.70 -12.53
CA THR A 274 -0.70 -2.86 -11.78
C THR A 274 0.23 -3.75 -10.97
N ALA A 275 1.44 -3.28 -10.67
CA ALA A 275 2.30 -3.97 -9.72
C ALA A 275 1.64 -4.01 -8.33
N LEU A 276 2.02 -4.98 -7.51
CA LEU A 276 1.62 -5.01 -6.10
C LEU A 276 2.11 -3.74 -5.38
N THR A 277 1.22 -3.08 -4.63
CA THR A 277 1.49 -1.81 -3.95
C THR A 277 1.33 -1.94 -2.44
N VAL A 278 1.73 -0.90 -1.71
CA VAL A 278 1.57 -0.84 -0.24
C VAL A 278 0.08 -0.91 0.16
N GLU A 279 -0.81 -0.38 -0.66
CA GLU A 279 -2.26 -0.36 -0.41
C GLU A 279 -2.89 -1.76 -0.51
N HIS A 280 -2.25 -2.73 -1.16
CA HIS A 280 -2.70 -4.13 -1.17
C HIS A 280 -2.35 -4.87 0.14
N LEU A 281 -1.32 -4.43 0.88
CA LEU A 281 -0.82 -5.14 2.06
C LEU A 281 -1.88 -5.39 3.15
N PRO A 282 -2.82 -4.46 3.45
CA PRO A 282 -3.89 -4.71 4.40
C PRO A 282 -4.79 -5.90 4.05
N LEU A 283 -5.03 -6.15 2.74
CA LEU A 283 -5.78 -7.33 2.29
C LEU A 283 -4.99 -8.62 2.53
N LEU A 284 -3.68 -8.58 2.25
CA LEU A 284 -2.79 -9.72 2.40
C LEU A 284 -2.49 -10.06 3.86
N ARG A 285 -2.55 -9.09 4.79
CA ARG A 285 -2.33 -9.34 6.23
C ARG A 285 -3.50 -10.04 6.92
N LYS A 286 -4.67 -10.12 6.29
CA LYS A 286 -5.82 -10.77 6.91
C LYS A 286 -5.57 -12.28 7.03
N GLY A 287 -5.36 -12.76 8.27
CA GLY A 287 -5.08 -14.16 8.56
C GLY A 287 -3.62 -14.56 8.40
N ASP A 288 -2.71 -13.61 8.18
CA ASP A 288 -1.25 -13.80 8.03
C ASP A 288 -0.85 -14.97 7.11
N PRO A 289 -1.40 -15.03 5.88
CA PRO A 289 -1.14 -16.13 4.98
C PRO A 289 0.28 -16.10 4.42
N LYS A 290 0.81 -17.27 4.08
CA LYS A 290 1.98 -17.39 3.22
C LYS A 290 1.63 -16.86 1.83
N VAL A 291 2.39 -15.88 1.33
CA VAL A 291 2.16 -15.27 0.02
C VAL A 291 3.01 -15.97 -1.05
N ILE A 292 2.36 -16.49 -2.08
CA ILE A 292 3.00 -17.15 -3.22
C ILE A 292 2.79 -16.27 -4.45
N MET A 293 3.87 -15.70 -5.00
CA MET A 293 3.84 -14.94 -6.24
C MET A 293 4.00 -15.90 -7.42
N ALA A 294 3.01 -15.94 -8.30
CA ALA A 294 2.98 -16.78 -9.50
C ALA A 294 2.78 -15.91 -10.75
N TYR A 295 3.78 -15.09 -11.04
CA TYR A 295 3.80 -14.17 -12.17
C TYR A 295 4.38 -14.83 -13.41
N ASP A 296 4.10 -14.25 -14.59
CA ASP A 296 4.55 -14.77 -15.87
C ASP A 296 6.07 -14.95 -15.92
N GLY A 297 6.53 -15.99 -16.62
CA GLY A 297 7.97 -16.32 -16.74
C GLY A 297 8.75 -15.42 -17.69
N ASP A 298 8.13 -14.38 -18.26
CA ASP A 298 8.76 -13.40 -19.13
C ASP A 298 9.53 -12.30 -18.34
N ASN A 299 10.22 -11.42 -19.06
CA ASN A 299 11.02 -10.36 -18.43
C ASN A 299 10.16 -9.34 -17.67
N ALA A 300 8.93 -9.07 -18.12
CA ALA A 300 8.04 -8.13 -17.48
C ALA A 300 7.49 -8.70 -16.16
N GLY A 301 7.05 -9.96 -16.17
CA GLY A 301 6.59 -10.68 -15.00
C GLY A 301 7.71 -10.86 -13.96
N ARG A 302 8.95 -11.18 -14.39
CA ARG A 302 10.11 -11.24 -13.48
C ARG A 302 10.40 -9.89 -12.81
N ALA A 303 10.34 -8.78 -13.56
CA ALA A 303 10.55 -7.45 -13.01
C ALA A 303 9.42 -7.07 -12.02
N ALA A 304 8.18 -7.43 -12.33
CA ALA A 304 7.05 -7.24 -11.43
C ALA A 304 7.19 -8.09 -10.15
N ALA A 305 7.59 -9.36 -10.27
CA ALA A 305 7.87 -10.26 -9.16
C ALA A 305 9.01 -9.72 -8.26
N LEU A 306 10.07 -9.16 -8.86
CA LEU A 306 11.18 -8.55 -8.12
C LEU A 306 10.71 -7.36 -7.28
N LYS A 307 9.91 -6.46 -7.88
CA LYS A 307 9.35 -5.31 -7.17
C LYS A 307 8.42 -5.74 -6.03
N ALA A 308 7.55 -6.71 -6.28
CA ALA A 308 6.64 -7.24 -5.27
C ALA A 308 7.39 -7.96 -4.15
N SER A 309 8.44 -8.75 -4.47
CA SER A 309 9.27 -9.45 -3.49
C SER A 309 10.02 -8.49 -2.56
N LYS A 310 10.56 -7.38 -3.10
CA LYS A 310 11.18 -6.32 -2.28
C LYS A 310 10.16 -5.69 -1.32
N LEU A 311 8.94 -5.43 -1.78
CA LEU A 311 7.88 -4.87 -0.95
C LEU A 311 7.44 -5.84 0.15
N LEU A 312 7.15 -7.10 -0.20
CA LEU A 312 6.63 -8.11 0.72
C LEU A 312 7.66 -8.48 1.80
N SER A 313 8.93 -8.70 1.41
CA SER A 313 10.00 -9.03 2.35
C SER A 313 10.30 -7.88 3.32
N ALA A 314 10.37 -6.63 2.83
CA ALA A 314 10.56 -5.46 3.68
C ALA A 314 9.37 -5.20 4.61
N SER A 315 8.17 -5.66 4.24
CA SER A 315 6.95 -5.57 5.05
C SER A 315 6.73 -6.78 5.97
N GLY A 316 7.67 -7.73 6.03
CA GLY A 316 7.66 -8.88 6.94
C GLY A 316 6.67 -9.99 6.55
N PHE A 317 6.30 -10.11 5.27
CA PHE A 317 5.48 -11.22 4.79
C PHE A 317 6.30 -12.48 4.56
N ASN A 318 5.74 -13.63 4.96
CA ASN A 318 6.25 -14.94 4.61
C ASN A 318 5.82 -15.35 3.20
N GLY A 319 6.69 -16.06 2.49
CA GLY A 319 6.35 -16.60 1.19
C GLY A 319 7.50 -16.58 0.20
N GLY A 320 7.15 -16.60 -1.09
CA GLY A 320 8.16 -16.64 -2.14
C GLY A 320 7.58 -16.55 -3.54
N VAL A 321 8.45 -16.69 -4.52
CA VAL A 321 8.16 -16.60 -5.95
C VAL A 321 8.24 -17.98 -6.57
N VAL A 322 7.24 -18.32 -7.38
CA VAL A 322 7.32 -19.44 -8.31
C VAL A 322 7.88 -18.90 -9.64
N VAL A 323 8.99 -19.47 -10.07
CA VAL A 323 9.65 -19.08 -11.31
C VAL A 323 9.26 -20.06 -12.41
N PHE A 324 8.46 -19.58 -13.36
CA PHE A 324 8.11 -20.38 -14.55
C PHE A 324 9.21 -20.32 -15.58
N GLY A 325 9.56 -21.48 -16.15
CA GLY A 325 10.55 -21.60 -17.22
C GLY A 325 9.92 -21.45 -18.60
N GLY A 326 10.71 -21.00 -19.60
CA GLY A 326 10.28 -21.04 -21.00
C GLY A 326 9.15 -20.08 -21.39
N GLY A 327 8.89 -19.04 -20.59
CA GLY A 327 7.81 -18.08 -20.87
C GLY A 327 6.40 -18.60 -20.59
N LEU A 328 6.28 -19.70 -19.84
CA LEU A 328 5.00 -20.24 -19.39
C LEU A 328 4.38 -19.32 -18.32
N ASP A 329 3.06 -19.42 -18.21
CA ASP A 329 2.27 -18.84 -17.14
C ASP A 329 1.48 -19.93 -16.37
N PRO A 330 0.86 -19.62 -15.23
CA PRO A 330 0.06 -20.61 -14.49
C PRO A 330 -1.09 -21.21 -15.30
N ALA A 331 -1.75 -20.41 -16.15
CA ALA A 331 -2.87 -20.86 -16.98
C ALA A 331 -2.43 -21.86 -18.04
N ASP A 332 -1.27 -21.65 -18.66
CA ASP A 332 -0.68 -22.58 -19.62
C ASP A 332 -0.42 -23.95 -18.99
N MET A 333 0.16 -23.97 -17.77
CA MET A 333 0.42 -25.23 -17.07
C MET A 333 -0.88 -25.99 -16.72
N VAL A 334 -1.92 -25.27 -16.31
CA VAL A 334 -3.24 -25.89 -16.05
C VAL A 334 -3.82 -26.45 -17.35
N LYS A 335 -3.76 -25.69 -18.45
CA LYS A 335 -4.25 -26.10 -19.77
C LYS A 335 -3.52 -27.34 -20.30
N GLU A 336 -2.22 -27.46 -20.04
CA GLU A 336 -1.40 -28.63 -20.39
C GLU A 336 -1.63 -29.82 -19.45
N GLY A 337 -2.47 -29.71 -18.43
CA GLY A 337 -2.73 -30.77 -17.44
C GLY A 337 -1.60 -30.97 -16.41
N ARG A 338 -0.65 -30.05 -16.29
CA ARG A 338 0.52 -30.11 -15.38
C ARG A 338 0.18 -29.63 -13.96
N VAL A 339 -1.01 -29.95 -13.47
CA VAL A 339 -1.52 -29.45 -12.16
C VAL A 339 -0.70 -29.95 -10.98
N GLU A 340 -0.22 -31.22 -11.00
CA GLU A 340 0.60 -31.77 -9.93
C GLU A 340 1.99 -31.11 -9.85
N GLU A 341 2.58 -30.81 -10.99
CA GLU A 341 3.84 -30.07 -11.08
C GLU A 341 3.66 -28.65 -10.51
N LEU A 342 2.61 -27.96 -10.94
CA LEU A 342 2.25 -26.64 -10.44
C LEU A 342 2.00 -26.65 -8.91
N SER A 343 1.32 -27.68 -8.41
CA SER A 343 1.14 -27.87 -6.97
C SER A 343 2.48 -28.05 -6.23
N SER A 344 3.42 -28.80 -6.83
CA SER A 344 4.76 -28.98 -6.27
C SER A 344 5.54 -27.66 -6.22
N MET A 345 5.41 -26.81 -7.27
CA MET A 345 6.05 -25.51 -7.33
C MET A 345 5.47 -24.56 -6.25
N PHE A 346 4.16 -24.55 -6.02
CA PHE A 346 3.52 -23.73 -4.98
C PHE A 346 3.91 -24.17 -3.56
N ARG A 347 4.17 -25.44 -3.33
CA ARG A 347 4.67 -25.92 -2.03
C ARG A 347 6.08 -25.44 -1.71
N ARG A 348 6.92 -25.24 -2.74
CA ARG A 348 8.34 -24.87 -2.61
C ARG A 348 8.69 -23.62 -3.43
N PRO A 349 8.01 -22.51 -3.18
CA PRO A 349 8.37 -21.25 -3.84
C PRO A 349 9.77 -20.83 -3.36
N LYS A 350 10.52 -20.16 -4.21
CA LYS A 350 11.79 -19.55 -3.85
C LYS A 350 11.53 -18.38 -2.92
N ALA A 351 12.13 -18.34 -1.73
CA ALA A 351 11.91 -17.30 -0.75
C ALA A 351 12.12 -15.90 -1.35
N PHE A 352 11.29 -14.92 -0.97
CA PHE A 352 11.36 -13.56 -1.53
C PHE A 352 12.77 -12.98 -1.50
N ILE A 353 13.46 -13.13 -0.36
CA ILE A 353 14.79 -12.55 -0.16
C ILE A 353 15.82 -13.24 -1.07
N GLU A 354 15.77 -14.57 -1.16
CA GLU A 354 16.65 -15.33 -2.07
C GLU A 354 16.40 -14.94 -3.53
N PHE A 355 15.14 -14.81 -3.93
CA PHE A 355 14.78 -14.38 -5.26
C PHE A 355 15.34 -12.99 -5.58
N VAL A 356 15.16 -12.01 -4.68
CA VAL A 356 15.70 -10.66 -4.87
C VAL A 356 17.21 -10.65 -4.97
N LEU A 357 17.90 -11.38 -4.10
CA LEU A 357 19.37 -11.46 -4.12
C LEU A 357 19.87 -12.13 -5.40
N ASP A 358 19.24 -13.21 -5.85
CA ASP A 358 19.63 -13.89 -7.09
C ASP A 358 19.35 -13.04 -8.35
N GLU A 359 18.25 -12.25 -8.36
CA GLU A 359 18.00 -11.29 -9.45
C GLU A 359 19.07 -10.18 -9.45
N ILE A 360 19.45 -9.63 -8.28
CA ILE A 360 20.55 -8.66 -8.20
C ILE A 360 21.85 -9.29 -8.73
N LEU A 361 22.20 -10.49 -8.28
CA LEU A 361 23.42 -11.19 -8.74
C LEU A 361 23.43 -11.40 -10.26
N SER A 362 22.27 -11.67 -10.86
CA SER A 362 22.15 -11.93 -12.31
C SER A 362 22.44 -10.72 -13.19
N LEU A 363 22.38 -9.51 -12.63
CA LEU A 363 22.61 -8.25 -13.37
C LEU A 363 24.10 -7.92 -13.55
N TYR A 364 25.00 -8.61 -12.84
CA TYR A 364 26.43 -8.27 -12.80
C TYR A 364 27.31 -9.40 -13.31
N ASP A 365 28.36 -9.08 -14.06
CA ASP A 365 29.45 -10.05 -14.35
C ASP A 365 30.36 -10.14 -13.11
N LEU A 366 30.12 -11.16 -12.32
CA LEU A 366 30.84 -11.37 -11.06
C LEU A 366 32.33 -11.73 -11.23
N ARG A 367 32.81 -11.88 -12.46
CA ARG A 367 34.23 -12.05 -12.78
C ARG A 367 34.98 -10.72 -12.81
N ASP A 368 34.25 -9.61 -13.08
CA ASP A 368 34.79 -8.26 -12.95
C ASP A 368 34.76 -7.80 -11.50
N PRO A 369 35.93 -7.45 -10.88
CA PRO A 369 36.00 -7.00 -9.50
C PRO A 369 35.14 -5.76 -9.19
N LYS A 370 35.02 -4.82 -10.15
CA LYS A 370 34.21 -3.59 -9.96
C LYS A 370 32.71 -3.91 -10.02
N ALA A 371 32.30 -4.76 -10.96
CA ALA A 371 30.90 -5.20 -11.05
C ALA A 371 30.50 -6.02 -9.82
N LYS A 372 31.41 -6.86 -9.30
CA LYS A 372 31.23 -7.61 -8.06
C LYS A 372 31.06 -6.70 -6.84
N GLU A 373 31.87 -5.64 -6.73
CA GLU A 373 31.75 -4.65 -5.65
C GLU A 373 30.39 -3.92 -5.72
N ALA A 374 29.96 -3.49 -6.92
CA ALA A 374 28.67 -2.85 -7.12
C ALA A 374 27.51 -3.80 -6.75
N CYS A 375 27.57 -5.06 -7.19
CA CYS A 375 26.61 -6.10 -6.83
C CYS A 375 26.52 -6.29 -5.30
N MET A 376 27.66 -6.35 -4.62
CA MET A 376 27.75 -6.46 -3.17
C MET A 376 27.09 -5.25 -2.47
N GLN A 377 27.34 -4.04 -2.96
CA GLN A 377 26.74 -2.82 -2.40
C GLN A 377 25.23 -2.79 -2.57
N GLU A 378 24.71 -3.19 -3.74
CA GLU A 378 23.27 -3.28 -3.99
C GLU A 378 22.61 -4.35 -3.11
N GLY A 379 23.19 -5.55 -3.01
CA GLY A 379 22.70 -6.61 -2.15
C GLY A 379 22.66 -6.20 -0.67
N VAL A 380 23.72 -5.57 -0.16
CA VAL A 380 23.75 -5.04 1.20
C VAL A 380 22.73 -3.93 1.40
N SER A 381 22.53 -3.05 0.41
CA SER A 381 21.51 -2.00 0.48
C SER A 381 20.10 -2.59 0.60
N TYR A 382 19.80 -3.64 -0.16
CA TYR A 382 18.54 -4.36 -0.03
C TYR A 382 18.40 -5.03 1.34
N LEU A 383 19.42 -5.75 1.81
CA LEU A 383 19.38 -6.41 3.13
C LEU A 383 19.09 -5.43 4.27
N LYS A 384 19.59 -4.19 4.20
CA LYS A 384 19.30 -3.13 5.19
C LYS A 384 17.82 -2.75 5.30
N THR A 385 16.99 -3.10 4.32
CA THR A 385 15.54 -2.86 4.39
C THR A 385 14.80 -3.93 5.21
N LEU A 386 15.46 -5.01 5.59
CA LEU A 386 14.90 -6.15 6.32
C LEU A 386 15.09 -6.00 7.84
N SER A 387 14.43 -6.87 8.61
CA SER A 387 14.65 -6.95 10.05
C SER A 387 16.08 -7.39 10.39
N PRO A 388 16.65 -7.01 11.54
CA PRO A 388 18.04 -7.35 11.90
C PRO A 388 18.38 -8.84 11.85
N ILE A 389 17.44 -9.70 12.23
CA ILE A 389 17.61 -11.17 12.21
C ILE A 389 17.76 -11.65 10.75
N LEU A 390 16.88 -11.20 9.87
CA LEU A 390 16.93 -11.56 8.44
C LEU A 390 18.18 -10.98 7.75
N GLN A 391 18.62 -9.80 8.17
CA GLN A 391 19.87 -9.21 7.66
C GLN A 391 21.06 -10.15 7.92
N GLU A 392 21.21 -10.66 9.14
CA GLU A 392 22.33 -11.54 9.51
C GLU A 392 22.26 -12.91 8.84
N GLU A 393 21.05 -13.49 8.73
CA GLU A 393 20.82 -14.77 8.07
C GLU A 393 21.18 -14.69 6.57
N TYR A 394 20.59 -13.73 5.86
CA TYR A 394 20.78 -13.59 4.41
C TYR A 394 22.08 -12.92 3.99
N LYS A 395 22.81 -12.28 4.89
CA LYS A 395 24.19 -11.87 4.70
C LYS A 395 25.10 -13.06 4.38
N THR A 396 24.89 -14.17 5.09
CA THR A 396 25.63 -15.41 4.83
C THR A 396 25.25 -16.00 3.46
N TYR A 397 23.99 -15.96 3.08
CA TYR A 397 23.53 -16.37 1.75
C TYR A 397 24.19 -15.53 0.65
N LEU A 398 24.15 -14.20 0.75
CA LEU A 398 24.79 -13.29 -0.22
C LEU A 398 26.31 -13.55 -0.32
N ALA A 399 26.99 -13.70 0.81
CA ALA A 399 28.43 -14.00 0.86
C ALA A 399 28.74 -15.32 0.18
N ALA A 400 27.97 -16.38 0.42
CA ALA A 400 28.14 -17.68 -0.21
C ALA A 400 27.97 -17.61 -1.74
N ARG A 401 27.00 -16.85 -2.23
CA ARG A 401 26.77 -16.64 -3.68
C ARG A 401 27.89 -15.81 -4.34
N LEU A 402 28.48 -14.88 -3.61
CA LEU A 402 29.69 -14.14 -4.00
C LEU A 402 30.98 -14.90 -3.67
N GLY A 403 30.93 -15.84 -2.73
CA GLY A 403 32.08 -16.46 -2.06
C GLY A 403 32.89 -17.45 -2.89
N GLY A 404 32.29 -18.11 -3.90
CA GLY A 404 33.04 -18.82 -4.95
C GLY A 404 34.07 -17.91 -5.63
N LEU A 405 34.05 -16.61 -5.30
CA LEU A 405 34.90 -15.52 -5.79
C LEU A 405 35.66 -14.81 -4.66
N GLY A 406 35.81 -15.44 -3.48
CA GLY A 406 36.68 -14.96 -2.40
C GLY A 406 36.10 -13.88 -1.47
N VAL A 407 34.78 -13.75 -1.36
CA VAL A 407 34.14 -12.81 -0.42
C VAL A 407 33.79 -13.50 0.89
N SER A 408 34.39 -13.03 1.99
CA SER A 408 34.00 -13.46 3.34
C SER A 408 32.78 -12.67 3.85
N PRO A 409 31.85 -13.30 4.62
CA PRO A 409 30.75 -12.58 5.28
C PRO A 409 31.20 -11.36 6.11
N SER A 410 32.40 -11.40 6.67
CA SER A 410 32.99 -10.30 7.41
C SER A 410 33.29 -9.04 6.57
N LEU A 411 33.44 -9.18 5.24
CA LEU A 411 33.62 -8.06 4.32
C LEU A 411 32.29 -7.34 4.00
N LEU A 412 31.16 -7.99 4.22
CA LEU A 412 29.83 -7.39 4.11
C LEU A 412 29.57 -6.53 5.37
N LYS A 413 30.29 -5.39 5.47
CA LYS A 413 30.10 -4.46 6.60
C LYS A 413 28.71 -3.87 6.52
N MET A 414 27.81 -4.40 7.29
CA MET A 414 26.61 -3.72 7.72
C MET A 414 27.08 -2.71 8.78
N ASN A 415 27.38 -1.47 8.42
CA ASN A 415 27.72 -0.44 9.38
C ASN A 415 26.50 -0.16 10.27
N ASN A 416 26.29 -1.00 11.27
CA ASN A 416 25.67 -0.60 12.51
C ASN A 416 26.76 0.11 13.30
N GLN A 417 26.88 1.43 13.17
CA GLN A 417 27.61 2.21 14.17
C GLN A 417 26.83 2.16 15.49
N THR A 418 26.93 1.05 16.18
CA THR A 418 26.72 1.02 17.62
C THR A 418 28.13 1.15 18.25
N ASN A 419 28.41 2.30 18.80
CA ASN A 419 29.54 2.50 19.66
C ASN A 419 29.56 1.41 20.75
N ALA A 420 30.44 0.41 20.61
CA ALA A 420 30.74 -0.56 21.62
C ALA A 420 31.60 0.14 22.73
N ASN A 421 30.93 0.86 23.60
CA ASN A 421 31.41 1.19 24.94
C ASN A 421 30.20 1.57 25.80
N ASN A 422 29.56 0.55 26.33
CA ASN A 422 28.89 0.55 27.63
C ASN A 422 28.15 -0.80 27.83
N ALA A 423 28.90 -1.76 28.33
CA ALA A 423 28.33 -2.93 29.00
C ALA A 423 27.67 -2.44 30.30
N ASN A 424 26.34 -2.57 30.37
CA ASN A 424 25.42 -2.31 31.47
C ASN A 424 24.46 -1.13 31.23
N ARG A 425 23.47 -1.37 30.32
CA ARG A 425 22.15 -0.73 30.42
C ARG A 425 21.06 -1.67 29.83
N PRO A 426 19.86 -1.73 30.41
CA PRO A 426 18.81 -2.61 29.95
C PRO A 426 18.34 -2.21 28.54
N LEU A 427 17.99 -3.20 27.73
CA LEU A 427 17.40 -3.07 26.39
C LEU A 427 16.11 -2.25 26.47
N THR A 428 16.23 -0.96 26.21
CA THR A 428 15.08 -0.10 25.90
C THR A 428 15.47 0.86 24.78
N GLN A 429 14.61 0.91 23.80
CA GLN A 429 14.48 1.93 22.74
C GLN A 429 15.31 1.72 21.47
N ASN A 430 14.58 1.39 20.39
CA ASN A 430 14.90 1.75 19.02
C ASN A 430 15.22 3.26 18.94
N ASN A 431 16.51 3.60 18.94
CA ASN A 431 16.97 4.92 18.52
C ASN A 431 17.00 4.97 16.98
N SER A 432 15.84 5.06 16.33
CA SER A 432 15.76 5.80 15.08
C SER A 432 16.24 7.22 15.41
N HIS A 433 17.14 7.80 14.63
CA HIS A 433 17.53 9.20 14.77
C HIS A 433 16.28 10.07 14.71
N LYS A 434 15.73 10.41 15.87
CA LYS A 434 14.64 11.38 16.00
C LYS A 434 15.26 12.75 15.80
N ASP A 435 15.10 13.35 14.62
CA ASP A 435 15.31 14.78 14.51
C ASP A 435 14.09 15.48 15.16
N MET A 436 14.28 15.92 16.38
CA MET A 436 13.24 16.56 17.19
C MET A 436 12.66 17.79 16.49
N TRP A 437 13.44 18.42 15.62
CA TRP A 437 12.99 19.57 14.86
C TRP A 437 11.99 19.18 13.74
N GLU A 438 12.33 18.15 12.95
CA GLU A 438 11.41 17.63 11.92
C GLU A 438 10.10 17.14 12.54
N LEU A 439 10.16 16.45 13.68
CA LEU A 439 8.99 16.02 14.43
C LEU A 439 8.15 17.19 14.96
N SER A 440 8.81 18.23 15.47
CA SER A 440 8.15 19.46 15.95
C SER A 440 7.42 20.18 14.80
N LEU A 441 8.03 20.24 13.62
CA LEU A 441 7.41 20.79 12.41
C LEU A 441 6.17 19.99 12.01
N ILE A 442 6.26 18.66 11.97
CA ILE A 442 5.13 17.78 11.64
C ILE A 442 4.01 17.94 12.65
N LYS A 443 4.33 17.95 13.95
CA LYS A 443 3.35 18.18 15.01
C LYS A 443 2.69 19.55 14.88
N THR A 444 3.44 20.56 14.46
CA THR A 444 2.93 21.92 14.19
C THR A 444 1.90 21.91 13.05
N VAL A 445 2.18 21.23 11.96
CA VAL A 445 1.23 21.08 10.82
C VAL A 445 -0.05 20.37 11.27
N LEU A 446 0.06 19.33 12.10
CA LEU A 446 -1.07 18.55 12.58
C LEU A 446 -1.96 19.33 13.58
N GLU A 447 -1.34 20.07 14.49
CA GLU A 447 -2.06 20.81 15.56
C GLU A 447 -2.49 22.23 15.10
N HIS A 448 -1.75 22.83 14.17
CA HIS A 448 -1.98 24.20 13.68
C HIS A 448 -1.97 24.27 12.14
N PRO A 449 -2.99 23.73 11.44
CA PRO A 449 -3.03 23.69 9.96
C PRO A 449 -2.92 25.07 9.28
N ARG A 450 -3.21 26.14 10.00
CA ARG A 450 -3.05 27.53 9.50
C ARG A 450 -1.62 27.90 9.07
N PHE A 451 -0.63 27.13 9.49
CA PHE A 451 0.77 27.37 9.13
C PHE A 451 1.26 26.57 7.92
N ILE A 452 0.40 25.74 7.32
CA ILE A 452 0.77 24.85 6.20
C ILE A 452 1.30 25.66 5.03
N ASP A 453 0.59 26.70 4.61
CA ASP A 453 0.98 27.54 3.46
C ASP A 453 2.34 28.21 3.71
N GLN A 454 2.52 28.80 4.89
CA GLN A 454 3.78 29.44 5.29
C GLN A 454 4.97 28.46 5.31
N ILE A 455 4.74 27.21 5.69
CA ILE A 455 5.77 26.17 5.70
C ILE A 455 6.08 25.73 4.27
N LEU A 456 5.06 25.52 3.43
CA LEU A 456 5.23 25.06 2.05
C LEU A 456 5.86 26.10 1.13
N ASP A 457 5.75 27.40 1.44
CA ASP A 457 6.44 28.46 0.72
C ASP A 457 7.97 28.32 0.78
N VAL A 458 8.50 27.71 1.84
CA VAL A 458 9.94 27.64 2.10
C VAL A 458 10.50 26.21 2.24
N ILE A 459 9.65 25.21 2.50
CA ILE A 459 10.04 23.81 2.67
C ILE A 459 9.32 22.90 1.68
N ASP A 460 10.10 22.14 0.89
CA ASP A 460 9.61 20.98 0.16
C ASP A 460 9.82 19.71 1.01
N PRO A 461 8.86 18.75 1.06
CA PRO A 461 9.01 17.52 1.84
C PRO A 461 10.31 16.75 1.57
N SER A 462 10.88 16.86 0.37
CA SER A 462 12.11 16.17 -0.01
C SER A 462 13.37 16.66 0.71
N ILE A 463 13.34 17.85 1.33
CA ILE A 463 14.49 18.38 2.06
C ILE A 463 14.60 17.89 3.51
N LEU A 464 13.53 17.28 4.05
CA LEU A 464 13.56 16.63 5.34
C LEU A 464 14.41 15.35 5.24
N GLN A 465 15.26 15.15 6.23
CA GLN A 465 16.26 14.09 6.18
C GLN A 465 15.75 12.77 6.72
N PHE A 466 14.89 12.81 7.75
CA PHE A 466 14.45 11.63 8.49
C PHE A 466 12.95 11.38 8.38
N HIS A 467 12.09 12.41 8.32
CA HIS A 467 10.65 12.33 8.46
C HIS A 467 9.88 12.89 7.25
N SER A 468 10.46 12.78 6.04
CA SER A 468 9.82 13.26 4.79
C SER A 468 8.48 12.56 4.50
N ARG A 469 8.36 11.27 4.86
CA ARG A 469 7.14 10.50 4.67
C ARG A 469 6.04 10.96 5.62
N GLU A 470 6.35 11.09 6.91
CA GLU A 470 5.42 11.52 7.94
C GLU A 470 4.94 12.96 7.65
N PHE A 471 5.85 13.82 7.21
CA PHE A 471 5.49 15.17 6.78
C PHE A 471 4.53 15.18 5.60
N SER A 472 4.78 14.34 4.59
CA SER A 472 3.89 14.20 3.44
C SER A 472 2.50 13.66 3.82
N LEU A 473 2.41 12.73 4.77
CA LEU A 473 1.15 12.25 5.32
C LEU A 473 0.40 13.35 6.08
N ALA A 474 1.11 14.15 6.88
CA ALA A 474 0.52 15.27 7.62
C ALA A 474 -0.07 16.34 6.69
N LEU A 475 0.61 16.66 5.58
CA LEU A 475 0.12 17.59 4.56
C LEU A 475 -1.13 17.08 3.82
N ARG A 476 -1.28 15.77 3.66
CA ARG A 476 -2.49 15.15 3.07
C ARG A 476 -3.68 15.09 4.01
N GLY A 477 -3.49 15.46 5.26
CA GLY A 477 -4.54 15.37 6.30
C GLY A 477 -4.84 13.93 6.74
N ASP A 478 -3.91 12.99 6.53
CA ASP A 478 -4.08 11.56 6.82
C ASP A 478 -3.82 11.28 8.32
N ARG A 479 -4.62 11.94 9.18
CA ARG A 479 -4.43 11.96 10.65
C ARG A 479 -4.51 10.59 11.31
N ASP A 480 -5.08 9.60 10.63
CA ASP A 480 -5.25 8.23 11.14
C ASP A 480 -4.02 7.33 10.89
N ALA A 481 -2.97 7.85 10.26
CA ALA A 481 -1.73 7.12 10.07
C ALA A 481 -1.03 6.87 11.43
N SER A 482 -0.62 5.63 11.69
CA SER A 482 -0.01 5.21 12.96
C SER A 482 1.25 6.01 13.29
N GLU A 483 2.03 6.37 12.26
CA GLU A 483 3.24 7.18 12.37
C GLU A 483 2.95 8.59 12.88
N LEU A 484 1.85 9.21 12.42
CA LEU A 484 1.44 10.54 12.86
C LEU A 484 0.85 10.53 14.27
N MET A 485 0.15 9.45 14.62
CA MET A 485 -0.36 9.27 15.97
C MET A 485 0.75 9.16 17.02
N ALA A 486 1.85 8.47 16.67
CA ALA A 486 3.03 8.41 17.52
C ALA A 486 3.59 9.81 17.82
N ILE A 487 3.69 10.68 16.79
CA ILE A 487 4.18 12.07 16.95
C ILE A 487 3.19 12.90 17.79
N LEU A 488 1.90 12.71 17.59
CA LEU A 488 0.88 13.43 18.35
C LEU A 488 0.90 13.08 19.84
N VAL A 489 1.09 11.81 20.20
CA VAL A 489 1.08 11.32 21.60
C VAL A 489 2.42 11.56 22.30
N ASP A 490 3.52 11.75 21.57
CA ASP A 490 4.86 11.97 22.17
C ASP A 490 4.93 13.35 22.83
N GLU A 491 4.94 13.36 24.17
CA GLU A 491 5.01 14.59 24.98
C GLU A 491 6.39 15.28 24.89
N SER A 492 7.42 14.58 24.44
CA SER A 492 8.76 15.16 24.24
C SER A 492 8.84 16.03 22.97
N VAL A 493 7.89 15.89 22.04
CA VAL A 493 7.78 16.70 20.83
C VAL A 493 6.82 17.87 21.10
N THR A 494 7.30 19.10 20.92
CA THR A 494 6.48 20.31 21.11
C THR A 494 6.08 20.91 19.77
N SER A 495 4.85 21.39 19.62
CA SER A 495 4.40 22.16 18.45
C SER A 495 4.69 23.66 18.62
N LEU A 496 4.93 24.34 17.51
CA LEU A 496 5.13 25.79 17.45
C LEU A 496 3.76 26.50 17.38
N LYS A 497 3.51 27.42 18.30
CA LYS A 497 2.17 27.99 18.49
C LYS A 497 1.97 29.36 17.82
N ASP A 498 3.06 30.04 17.52
CA ASP A 498 3.04 31.38 16.92
C ASP A 498 3.92 31.46 15.67
N ALA A 499 3.65 32.46 14.84
CA ALA A 499 4.33 32.63 13.56
C ALA A 499 5.80 33.05 13.71
N ASP A 500 6.15 33.77 14.77
CA ASP A 500 7.52 34.25 14.98
C ASP A 500 8.42 33.09 15.41
N ALA A 501 7.95 32.22 16.32
CA ALA A 501 8.64 31.00 16.70
C ALA A 501 8.82 30.09 15.48
N LEU A 502 7.80 29.93 14.64
CA LEU A 502 7.88 29.15 13.41
C LEU A 502 8.92 29.72 12.46
N ASN A 503 8.92 31.04 12.22
CA ASN A 503 9.89 31.68 11.33
C ASN A 503 11.34 31.50 11.82
N ALA A 504 11.58 31.65 13.12
CA ALA A 504 12.91 31.45 13.70
C ALA A 504 13.43 30.02 13.49
N GLU A 505 12.55 29.03 13.68
CA GLU A 505 12.89 27.63 13.46
C GLU A 505 13.08 27.30 11.99
N LEU A 506 12.26 27.83 11.08
CA LEU A 506 12.42 27.66 9.63
C LEU A 506 13.75 28.26 9.13
N ILE A 507 14.14 29.45 9.61
CA ILE A 507 15.44 30.07 9.31
C ILE A 507 16.59 29.19 9.77
N THR A 508 16.50 28.66 10.98
CA THR A 508 17.54 27.78 11.55
C THR A 508 17.70 26.51 10.73
N PHE A 509 16.60 25.86 10.37
CA PHE A 509 16.62 24.65 9.56
C PHE A 509 17.16 24.89 8.15
N LEU A 510 16.64 25.88 7.44
CA LEU A 510 17.08 26.21 6.09
C LEU A 510 18.56 26.61 6.05
N THR A 511 19.05 27.32 7.08
CA THR A 511 20.47 27.65 7.19
C THR A 511 21.32 26.38 7.27
N ARG A 512 20.98 25.44 8.15
CA ARG A 512 21.66 24.13 8.25
C ARG A 512 21.57 23.32 6.97
N TYR A 513 20.40 23.33 6.32
CA TYR A 513 20.19 22.66 5.04
C TYR A 513 21.13 23.18 3.95
N TYR A 514 21.15 24.51 3.71
CA TYR A 514 21.99 25.09 2.67
C TYR A 514 23.49 25.04 3.01
N GLU A 515 23.90 25.08 4.27
CA GLU A 515 25.28 24.83 4.69
C GLU A 515 25.71 23.39 4.37
N ARG A 516 24.85 22.42 4.54
CA ARG A 516 25.08 21.02 4.17
C ARG A 516 25.17 20.85 2.66
N GLU A 517 24.24 21.42 1.90
CA GLU A 517 24.27 21.37 0.45
C GLU A 517 25.52 22.07 -0.13
N LEU A 518 25.95 23.16 0.46
CA LEU A 518 27.20 23.82 0.10
C LEU A 518 28.42 22.91 0.31
N LYS A 519 28.45 22.12 1.39
CA LYS A 519 29.50 21.12 1.61
C LYS A 519 29.46 20.00 0.57
N LYS A 520 28.27 19.52 0.22
CA LYS A 520 28.09 18.48 -0.82
C LYS A 520 28.62 18.96 -2.19
N VAL A 521 28.26 20.16 -2.62
CA VAL A 521 28.73 20.74 -3.88
C VAL A 521 30.26 20.80 -3.96
N ASN A 522 30.95 21.01 -2.83
CA ASN A 522 32.41 21.02 -2.79
C ASN A 522 33.03 19.62 -3.02
N ILE A 523 32.32 18.54 -2.68
CA ILE A 523 32.82 17.16 -2.74
C ILE A 523 32.44 16.47 -4.07
N VAL A 524 31.34 16.89 -4.72
CA VAL A 524 30.84 16.25 -5.95
C VAL A 524 31.81 16.49 -7.10
N SER A 525 32.24 15.40 -7.77
CA SER A 525 33.20 15.40 -8.89
C SER A 525 32.53 15.48 -10.27
N ASN A 526 31.20 15.26 -10.37
CA ASN A 526 30.49 15.11 -11.65
C ASN A 526 29.87 16.40 -12.20
N ILE A 527 30.18 17.56 -11.65
CA ILE A 527 29.67 18.86 -12.10
C ILE A 527 30.83 19.73 -12.61
N THR A 528 30.56 20.53 -13.67
CA THR A 528 31.56 21.43 -14.24
C THR A 528 31.96 22.52 -13.24
N PHE A 529 33.15 23.14 -13.44
CA PHE A 529 33.61 24.23 -12.59
C PHE A 529 32.62 25.41 -12.57
N GLU A 530 32.01 25.73 -13.70
CA GLU A 530 31.02 26.80 -13.82
C GLU A 530 29.74 26.46 -13.05
N GLN A 531 29.24 25.24 -13.16
CA GLN A 531 28.08 24.76 -12.40
C GLN A 531 28.37 24.78 -10.90
N LYS A 532 29.56 24.34 -10.49
CA LYS A 532 30.00 24.38 -9.10
C LYS A 532 30.03 25.83 -8.55
N ALA A 533 30.61 26.75 -9.31
CA ALA A 533 30.65 28.17 -8.95
C ALA A 533 29.26 28.81 -8.87
N PHE A 534 28.34 28.41 -9.74
CA PHE A 534 26.93 28.86 -9.71
C PHE A 534 26.23 28.40 -8.41
N TYR A 535 26.29 27.10 -8.09
CA TYR A 535 25.64 26.57 -6.87
C TYR A 535 26.24 27.14 -5.59
N ILE A 536 27.56 27.32 -5.54
CA ILE A 536 28.22 27.95 -4.38
C ILE A 536 27.73 29.38 -4.18
N ARG A 537 27.62 30.18 -5.25
CA ARG A 537 27.08 31.56 -5.16
C ARG A 537 25.62 31.55 -4.74
N LYS A 538 24.80 30.69 -5.33
CA LYS A 538 23.37 30.54 -5.01
C LYS A 538 23.20 30.19 -3.51
N PHE A 539 23.85 29.16 -3.00
CA PHE A 539 23.69 28.75 -1.60
C PHE A 539 24.27 29.76 -0.61
N ARG A 540 25.42 30.39 -0.90
CA ARG A 540 25.95 31.48 -0.06
C ARG A 540 25.01 32.67 0.00
N GLY A 541 24.38 33.03 -1.10
CA GLY A 541 23.38 34.10 -1.17
C GLY A 541 22.16 33.80 -0.29
N LYS A 542 21.62 32.57 -0.38
CA LYS A 542 20.51 32.13 0.47
C LYS A 542 20.89 32.13 1.97
N ILE A 543 22.06 31.58 2.33
CA ILE A 543 22.57 31.60 3.71
C ILE A 543 22.72 33.03 4.25
N ALA A 544 23.20 33.97 3.43
CA ALA A 544 23.36 35.35 3.84
C ALA A 544 22.02 36.05 4.11
N LYS A 545 20.98 35.76 3.32
CA LYS A 545 19.61 36.25 3.55
C LYS A 545 19.02 35.68 4.85
N LEU A 546 19.11 34.34 5.03
CA LEU A 546 18.65 33.67 6.25
C LEU A 546 19.31 34.20 7.51
N LYS A 547 20.62 34.47 7.49
CA LYS A 547 21.35 35.08 8.61
C LYS A 547 20.92 36.52 8.95
N ARG A 548 20.24 37.20 8.02
CA ARG A 548 19.60 38.51 8.27
C ARG A 548 18.15 38.39 8.75
N GLY A 549 17.64 37.17 8.93
CA GLY A 549 16.27 36.93 9.34
C GLY A 549 15.27 36.90 8.19
N GLU A 550 15.75 36.88 6.93
CA GLU A 550 14.90 36.85 5.75
C GLU A 550 14.65 35.38 5.33
N LEU A 551 13.39 34.92 5.34
CA LEU A 551 13.03 33.62 4.77
C LEU A 551 13.27 33.60 3.25
N VAL A 552 13.70 32.46 2.74
CA VAL A 552 14.04 32.27 1.32
C VAL A 552 13.17 31.14 0.80
N GLY A 553 12.42 31.39 -0.27
CA GLY A 553 11.61 30.37 -0.92
C GLY A 553 12.46 29.20 -1.42
N PHE A 554 11.87 28.01 -1.44
CA PHE A 554 12.57 26.82 -1.91
C PHE A 554 13.01 26.96 -3.38
N ASN A 555 12.18 27.60 -4.21
CA ASN A 555 12.39 27.80 -5.65
C ASN A 555 13.17 29.09 -6.02
N ASP A 556 13.56 29.93 -5.07
CA ASP A 556 14.28 31.20 -5.31
C ASP A 556 15.75 31.03 -5.77
#